data_a409953d7b79bb468e330eb13304383d
#
_entry.id   a409953d7b79bb468e330eb13304383d
#
_cell.length_a   1.000
_cell.length_b   1.000
_cell.length_c   1.000
_cell.angle_alpha   90.00
_cell.angle_beta   90.00
_cell.angle_gamma   90.00
#
_symmetry.space_group_name_H-M   'P 1'
#
loop_
_entity.id
_entity.type
_entity.pdbx_description
1 polymer ?
#
loop_
_entity_poly.entity_id
_entity_poly.type
_entity_poly.pdbx_seq_one_letter_code
_entity_poly.pdbx_strand_id
1 'polypeptide(L)'
;MRVLALGGAGAVCRYSTRDLAQYSDFEQIVVGDYNVEAAQKLVADIGDARLQVLRVDAEDYDGLVRTFRGFDVILNGLPWKYDLAVTRACVEAGVSGLDVSTEEDQWSYDAATREKDIVFIPGVGATPGITNAMARHAADQLDDVDDIQINFAAFRCPAPAPGLLITFLWEFHPDTEERLYYKDGEFNWAGPFEGLRMVNFPGPIGEQEVCYIPHPETRTMPKTLGAKSVSVRGCFPPHAMRLGKAMLESGLYGEEPITVKGVETTAFDALFEILLQVEESKETPLWAYGLVVEVFGKRDGRDVKIKLWNRHPPQEEWGGTAAYYKNIAIPLSIGAQMIGRGDVQIRGVVAPEVAIDPGIFFAELSKRGIEIHEQVEEYHIVA
;
A
#
# COMPACT_ATOMS: atom_id res chain seq x y z
N MET A 1 8.76 -23.03 -9.13
CA MET A 1 7.98 -22.41 -8.02
C MET A 1 6.63 -21.91 -8.52
N ARG A 2 5.63 -21.89 -7.64
CA ARG A 2 4.23 -21.57 -7.94
C ARG A 2 3.76 -20.40 -7.08
N VAL A 3 3.13 -19.40 -7.70
CA VAL A 3 2.53 -18.26 -7.00
C VAL A 3 1.01 -18.27 -7.17
N LEU A 4 0.28 -17.96 -6.11
CA LEU A 4 -1.16 -17.70 -6.16
C LEU A 4 -1.41 -16.20 -5.98
N ALA A 5 -1.98 -15.56 -7.00
CA ALA A 5 -2.44 -14.18 -6.93
C ALA A 5 -3.92 -14.18 -6.56
N LEU A 6 -4.23 -13.93 -5.29
CA LEU A 6 -5.60 -13.81 -4.78
C LEU A 6 -6.22 -12.49 -5.16
N GLY A 7 -7.48 -12.52 -5.62
CA GLY A 7 -8.13 -11.35 -6.20
C GLY A 7 -7.40 -10.87 -7.48
N GLY A 8 -6.69 -11.80 -8.15
CA GLY A 8 -5.75 -11.52 -9.22
C GLY A 8 -6.36 -10.91 -10.47
N ALA A 9 -7.68 -10.94 -10.63
CA ALA A 9 -8.43 -10.24 -11.67
C ALA A 9 -9.03 -8.90 -11.22
N GLY A 10 -8.87 -8.54 -9.93
CA GLY A 10 -9.36 -7.30 -9.33
C GLY A 10 -8.73 -6.03 -9.92
N ALA A 11 -9.25 -4.86 -9.52
CA ALA A 11 -8.84 -3.56 -10.09
C ALA A 11 -7.32 -3.29 -9.98
N VAL A 12 -6.71 -3.62 -8.85
CA VAL A 12 -5.27 -3.47 -8.60
C VAL A 12 -4.52 -4.72 -9.05
N CYS A 13 -4.87 -5.89 -8.53
CA CYS A 13 -4.08 -7.10 -8.69
C CYS A 13 -3.99 -7.65 -10.11
N ARG A 14 -4.89 -7.25 -11.03
CA ARG A 14 -4.70 -7.56 -12.45
C ARG A 14 -3.37 -7.03 -13.01
N TYR A 15 -2.85 -5.95 -12.44
CA TYR A 15 -1.55 -5.40 -12.83
C TYR A 15 -0.40 -6.13 -12.15
N SER A 16 -0.57 -6.65 -10.92
CA SER A 16 0.38 -7.58 -10.31
C SER A 16 0.47 -8.89 -11.11
N THR A 17 -0.67 -9.42 -11.55
CA THR A 17 -0.74 -10.62 -12.40
C THR A 17 0.00 -10.41 -13.73
N ARG A 18 -0.18 -9.24 -14.38
CA ARG A 18 0.55 -8.87 -15.60
C ARG A 18 2.05 -8.74 -15.36
N ASP A 19 2.44 -8.12 -14.25
CA ASP A 19 3.84 -7.95 -13.88
C ASP A 19 4.51 -9.30 -13.57
N LEU A 20 3.83 -10.18 -12.83
CA LEU A 20 4.30 -11.56 -12.61
C LEU A 20 4.52 -12.30 -13.94
N ALA A 21 3.59 -12.21 -14.87
CA ALA A 21 3.73 -12.85 -16.18
C ALA A 21 4.92 -12.29 -16.97
N GLN A 22 5.18 -10.99 -16.89
CA GLN A 22 6.22 -10.33 -17.66
C GLN A 22 7.63 -10.46 -17.05
N TYR A 23 7.74 -10.46 -15.70
CA TYR A 23 9.04 -10.27 -15.03
C TYR A 23 9.43 -11.39 -14.06
N SER A 24 8.52 -12.33 -13.72
CA SER A 24 8.83 -13.35 -12.74
C SER A 24 9.39 -14.63 -13.34
N ASP A 25 10.17 -15.35 -12.54
CA ASP A 25 10.68 -16.69 -12.83
C ASP A 25 9.77 -17.81 -12.30
N PHE A 26 8.54 -17.49 -11.87
CA PHE A 26 7.59 -18.52 -11.44
C PHE A 26 7.22 -19.43 -12.60
N GLU A 27 7.29 -20.73 -12.36
CA GLU A 27 6.92 -21.76 -13.34
C GLU A 27 5.41 -21.81 -13.56
N GLN A 28 4.65 -21.43 -12.53
CA GLN A 28 3.20 -21.37 -12.56
C GLN A 28 2.69 -20.15 -11.80
N ILE A 29 1.81 -19.40 -12.45
CA ILE A 29 1.14 -18.22 -11.90
C ILE A 29 -0.36 -18.53 -11.91
N VAL A 30 -0.97 -18.66 -10.74
CA VAL A 30 -2.39 -18.98 -10.63
C VAL A 30 -3.16 -17.73 -10.22
N VAL A 31 -4.14 -17.35 -11.04
CA VAL A 31 -5.06 -16.27 -10.76
C VAL A 31 -6.22 -16.83 -9.96
N GLY A 32 -6.17 -16.62 -8.65
CA GLY A 32 -7.24 -17.01 -7.71
C GLY A 32 -8.27 -15.90 -7.59
N ASP A 33 -9.48 -16.15 -8.05
CA ASP A 33 -10.53 -15.14 -8.00
C ASP A 33 -11.90 -15.80 -7.81
N TYR A 34 -12.82 -15.11 -7.13
CA TYR A 34 -14.22 -15.54 -7.06
C TYR A 34 -14.90 -15.40 -8.42
N ASN A 35 -14.56 -14.33 -9.16
CA ASN A 35 -15.03 -14.08 -10.51
C ASN A 35 -14.16 -14.80 -11.56
N VAL A 36 -14.46 -16.07 -11.77
CA VAL A 36 -13.72 -16.93 -12.70
C VAL A 36 -13.76 -16.38 -14.15
N GLU A 37 -14.85 -15.76 -14.58
CA GLU A 37 -14.96 -15.20 -15.93
C GLU A 37 -13.97 -14.03 -16.13
N ALA A 38 -13.89 -13.11 -15.16
CA ALA A 38 -12.91 -12.02 -15.18
C ALA A 38 -11.48 -12.53 -15.18
N ALA A 39 -11.20 -13.58 -14.39
CA ALA A 39 -9.87 -14.20 -14.34
C ALA A 39 -9.51 -14.89 -15.67
N GLN A 40 -10.43 -15.62 -16.28
CA GLN A 40 -10.24 -16.24 -17.59
C GLN A 40 -9.99 -15.21 -18.69
N LYS A 41 -10.74 -14.11 -18.68
CA LYS A 41 -10.53 -13.01 -19.61
C LYS A 41 -9.14 -12.40 -19.44
N LEU A 42 -8.71 -12.12 -18.19
CA LEU A 42 -7.37 -11.58 -17.90
C LEU A 42 -6.27 -12.51 -18.40
N VAL A 43 -6.37 -13.81 -18.11
CA VAL A 43 -5.39 -14.82 -18.54
C VAL A 43 -5.32 -14.90 -20.07
N ALA A 44 -6.47 -14.89 -20.75
CA ALA A 44 -6.52 -14.88 -22.22
C ALA A 44 -5.90 -13.60 -22.81
N ASP A 45 -6.15 -12.43 -22.20
CA ASP A 45 -5.61 -11.15 -22.63
C ASP A 45 -4.07 -11.07 -22.45
N ILE A 46 -3.52 -11.73 -21.42
CA ILE A 46 -2.07 -11.77 -21.19
C ILE A 46 -1.40 -12.79 -22.12
N GLY A 47 -1.99 -13.95 -22.31
CA GLY A 47 -1.51 -14.97 -23.25
C GLY A 47 -0.23 -15.73 -22.82
N ASP A 48 0.15 -15.68 -21.53
CA ASP A 48 1.30 -16.42 -21.00
C ASP A 48 0.89 -17.86 -20.60
N ALA A 49 1.59 -18.86 -21.12
CA ALA A 49 1.28 -20.27 -20.88
C ALA A 49 1.43 -20.73 -19.41
N ARG A 50 2.11 -19.96 -18.57
CA ARG A 50 2.27 -20.23 -17.13
C ARG A 50 1.04 -19.85 -16.32
N LEU A 51 0.13 -19.05 -16.90
CA LEU A 51 -1.05 -18.56 -16.22
C LEU A 51 -2.15 -19.63 -16.17
N GLN A 52 -2.73 -19.79 -15.01
CA GLN A 52 -3.90 -20.64 -14.79
C GLN A 52 -4.95 -19.90 -13.96
N VAL A 53 -6.20 -20.35 -14.04
CA VAL A 53 -7.30 -19.77 -13.25
C VAL A 53 -7.76 -20.80 -12.21
N LEU A 54 -7.98 -20.33 -11.00
CA LEU A 54 -8.57 -21.09 -9.92
C LEU A 54 -9.71 -20.31 -9.28
N ARG A 55 -10.89 -20.92 -9.14
CA ARG A 55 -11.94 -20.32 -8.34
C ARG A 55 -11.56 -20.36 -6.88
N VAL A 56 -11.45 -19.21 -6.23
CA VAL A 56 -11.18 -19.10 -4.80
C VAL A 56 -12.29 -18.26 -4.17
N ASP A 57 -12.83 -18.79 -3.07
CA ASP A 57 -13.82 -18.11 -2.25
C ASP A 57 -13.15 -17.75 -0.92
N ALA A 58 -12.99 -16.46 -0.65
CA ALA A 58 -12.32 -15.99 0.56
C ALA A 58 -13.14 -16.20 1.85
N GLU A 59 -14.43 -16.48 1.72
CA GLU A 59 -15.30 -16.84 2.85
C GLU A 59 -15.15 -18.32 3.25
N ASP A 60 -14.62 -19.20 2.36
CA ASP A 60 -14.27 -20.60 2.69
C ASP A 60 -12.86 -20.70 3.26
N TYR A 61 -12.72 -20.45 4.56
CA TYR A 61 -11.41 -20.47 5.24
C TYR A 61 -10.69 -21.81 5.06
N ASP A 62 -11.37 -22.93 5.25
CA ASP A 62 -10.77 -24.28 5.08
C ASP A 62 -10.34 -24.50 3.62
N GLY A 63 -11.10 -23.95 2.68
CA GLY A 63 -10.76 -23.92 1.27
C GLY A 63 -9.49 -23.12 0.97
N LEU A 64 -9.30 -21.97 1.62
CA LEU A 64 -8.06 -21.19 1.53
C LEU A 64 -6.86 -22.02 2.00
N VAL A 65 -6.93 -22.60 3.20
CA VAL A 65 -5.83 -23.41 3.77
C VAL A 65 -5.48 -24.59 2.85
N ARG A 66 -6.50 -25.33 2.37
CA ARG A 66 -6.27 -26.45 1.43
C ARG A 66 -5.60 -25.97 0.14
N THR A 67 -6.04 -24.86 -0.40
CA THR A 67 -5.52 -24.28 -1.63
C THR A 67 -4.07 -23.82 -1.46
N PHE A 68 -3.76 -23.10 -0.38
CA PHE A 68 -2.44 -22.53 -0.16
C PHE A 68 -1.33 -23.56 -0.08
N ARG A 69 -1.59 -24.76 0.47
CA ARG A 69 -0.61 -25.86 0.53
C ARG A 69 -0.03 -26.29 -0.82
N GLY A 70 -0.64 -25.86 -1.91
CA GLY A 70 -0.17 -26.14 -3.27
C GLY A 70 0.76 -25.07 -3.85
N PHE A 71 1.15 -24.04 -3.10
CA PHE A 71 1.89 -22.89 -3.59
C PHE A 71 3.13 -22.60 -2.74
N ASP A 72 4.08 -21.88 -3.33
CA ASP A 72 5.30 -21.43 -2.65
C ASP A 72 5.12 -19.99 -2.09
N VAL A 73 4.30 -19.16 -2.77
CA VAL A 73 4.04 -17.77 -2.38
C VAL A 73 2.56 -17.44 -2.59
N ILE A 74 1.95 -16.77 -1.61
CA ILE A 74 0.62 -16.18 -1.71
C ILE A 74 0.74 -14.67 -1.83
N LEU A 75 0.31 -14.11 -2.95
CA LEU A 75 0.15 -12.68 -3.18
C LEU A 75 -1.32 -12.33 -2.92
N ASN A 76 -1.60 -11.61 -1.83
CA ASN A 76 -2.96 -11.22 -1.46
C ASN A 76 -3.30 -9.83 -2.00
N GLY A 77 -4.34 -9.75 -2.81
CA GLY A 77 -4.92 -8.50 -3.28
C GLY A 77 -6.43 -8.45 -3.08
N LEU A 78 -6.92 -9.20 -2.13
CA LEU A 78 -8.31 -9.14 -1.67
C LEU A 78 -8.57 -7.84 -0.89
N PRO A 79 -9.83 -7.45 -0.67
CA PRO A 79 -10.18 -6.37 0.25
C PRO A 79 -9.63 -6.64 1.66
N TRP A 80 -9.21 -5.59 2.36
CA TRP A 80 -8.55 -5.61 3.67
C TRP A 80 -9.24 -6.50 4.73
N LYS A 81 -10.56 -6.59 4.70
CA LYS A 81 -11.34 -7.45 5.61
C LYS A 81 -10.94 -8.94 5.57
N TYR A 82 -10.21 -9.37 4.55
CA TYR A 82 -9.70 -10.75 4.42
C TYR A 82 -8.24 -10.91 4.81
N ASP A 83 -7.51 -9.82 5.10
CA ASP A 83 -6.07 -9.86 5.36
C ASP A 83 -5.71 -10.78 6.53
N LEU A 84 -6.45 -10.67 7.62
CA LEU A 84 -6.25 -11.55 8.78
C LEU A 84 -6.52 -13.02 8.46
N ALA A 85 -7.59 -13.30 7.72
CA ALA A 85 -7.93 -14.67 7.32
C ALA A 85 -6.88 -15.27 6.39
N VAL A 86 -6.36 -14.48 5.44
CA VAL A 86 -5.29 -14.90 4.52
C VAL A 86 -3.98 -15.13 5.27
N THR A 87 -3.57 -14.23 6.17
CA THR A 87 -2.38 -14.39 7.01
C THR A 87 -2.46 -15.69 7.83
N ARG A 88 -3.57 -15.90 8.50
CA ARG A 88 -3.83 -17.11 9.28
C ARG A 88 -3.80 -18.37 8.43
N ALA A 89 -4.39 -18.33 7.23
CA ALA A 89 -4.36 -19.48 6.31
C ALA A 89 -2.95 -19.77 5.78
N CYS A 90 -2.12 -18.74 5.53
CA CYS A 90 -0.70 -18.88 5.19
C CYS A 90 0.07 -19.61 6.30
N VAL A 91 -0.12 -19.19 7.56
CA VAL A 91 0.51 -19.81 8.72
C VAL A 91 0.08 -21.28 8.87
N GLU A 92 -1.21 -21.57 8.77
CA GLU A 92 -1.73 -22.93 8.88
C GLU A 92 -1.26 -23.84 7.73
N ALA A 93 -1.19 -23.29 6.52
CA ALA A 93 -0.68 -24.00 5.35
C ALA A 93 0.85 -24.16 5.34
N GLY A 94 1.58 -23.31 6.09
CA GLY A 94 3.04 -23.26 6.08
C GLY A 94 3.60 -22.63 4.80
N VAL A 95 2.96 -21.58 4.28
CA VAL A 95 3.31 -20.94 3.02
C VAL A 95 3.54 -19.44 3.23
N SER A 96 4.63 -18.92 2.67
CA SER A 96 4.94 -17.48 2.74
C SER A 96 3.96 -16.65 1.94
N GLY A 97 3.74 -15.41 2.39
CA GLY A 97 2.81 -14.52 1.70
C GLY A 97 3.08 -13.05 1.95
N LEU A 98 2.31 -12.23 1.28
CA LEU A 98 2.29 -10.79 1.44
C LEU A 98 0.93 -10.22 1.03
N ASP A 99 0.61 -9.04 1.51
CA ASP A 99 -0.57 -8.30 1.05
C ASP A 99 -0.30 -6.80 0.79
N VAL A 100 -1.27 -6.17 0.16
CA VAL A 100 -1.19 -4.76 -0.24
C VAL A 100 -1.59 -3.81 0.88
N SER A 101 -2.40 -4.29 1.80
CA SER A 101 -2.90 -3.57 2.98
C SER A 101 -2.34 -4.14 4.28
N THR A 102 -2.77 -3.61 5.41
CA THR A 102 -2.39 -4.10 6.73
C THR A 102 -3.59 -4.10 7.64
N GLU A 103 -3.66 -5.13 8.47
CA GLU A 103 -4.60 -5.23 9.55
C GLU A 103 -3.82 -5.52 10.85
N GLU A 104 -4.15 -4.82 11.96
CA GLU A 104 -3.29 -4.83 13.15
C GLU A 104 -3.12 -6.22 13.75
N ASP A 105 -4.16 -7.02 13.76
CA ASP A 105 -4.13 -8.37 14.32
C ASP A 105 -3.22 -9.36 13.57
N GLN A 106 -2.78 -9.01 12.35
CA GLN A 106 -1.81 -9.83 11.60
C GLN A 106 -0.50 -10.04 12.38
N TRP A 107 -0.05 -9.02 13.12
CA TRP A 107 1.19 -9.07 13.93
C TRP A 107 1.13 -10.11 15.04
N SER A 108 -0.06 -10.50 15.50
CA SER A 108 -0.23 -11.53 16.52
C SER A 108 0.23 -12.92 16.05
N TYR A 109 0.33 -13.12 14.73
CA TYR A 109 0.80 -14.36 14.11
C TYR A 109 2.31 -14.46 13.95
N ASP A 110 3.10 -13.46 14.38
CA ASP A 110 4.57 -13.44 14.19
C ASP A 110 5.25 -14.70 14.74
N ALA A 111 4.96 -15.09 15.97
CA ALA A 111 5.55 -16.29 16.59
C ALA A 111 5.21 -17.57 15.81
N ALA A 112 3.93 -17.76 15.45
CA ALA A 112 3.49 -18.92 14.71
C ALA A 112 4.07 -19.00 13.29
N THR A 113 4.26 -17.83 12.66
CA THR A 113 4.88 -17.68 11.34
C THR A 113 6.36 -18.09 11.40
N ARG A 114 7.08 -17.67 12.45
CA ARG A 114 8.48 -18.10 12.71
C ARG A 114 8.61 -19.59 12.94
N GLU A 115 7.70 -20.19 13.71
CA GLU A 115 7.70 -21.64 13.95
C GLU A 115 7.52 -22.46 12.66
N LYS A 116 6.84 -21.90 11.66
CA LYS A 116 6.66 -22.52 10.34
C LYS A 116 7.79 -22.24 9.36
N ASP A 117 8.80 -21.47 9.74
CA ASP A 117 9.92 -21.03 8.89
C ASP A 117 9.46 -20.28 7.62
N ILE A 118 8.38 -19.53 7.74
CA ILE A 118 7.82 -18.71 6.65
C ILE A 118 7.88 -17.21 6.98
N VAL A 119 7.65 -16.39 5.97
CA VAL A 119 7.48 -14.94 6.10
C VAL A 119 6.11 -14.51 5.63
N PHE A 120 5.51 -13.56 6.33
CA PHE A 120 4.36 -12.81 5.84
C PHE A 120 4.66 -11.30 5.93
N ILE A 121 4.45 -10.57 4.83
CA ILE A 121 4.79 -9.14 4.74
C ILE A 121 3.49 -8.36 4.48
N PRO A 122 2.85 -7.79 5.51
CA PRO A 122 1.73 -6.88 5.33
C PRO A 122 2.17 -5.56 4.69
N GLY A 123 1.34 -4.98 3.83
CA GLY A 123 1.52 -3.61 3.35
C GLY A 123 2.60 -3.41 2.29
N VAL A 124 2.59 -4.21 1.22
CA VAL A 124 3.55 -4.05 0.11
C VAL A 124 2.87 -3.40 -1.10
N GLY A 125 2.83 -2.08 -1.10
CA GLY A 125 2.27 -1.24 -2.15
C GLY A 125 3.12 0.00 -2.41
N ALA A 126 2.48 1.11 -2.75
CA ALA A 126 3.16 2.39 -2.91
C ALA A 126 3.49 3.01 -1.54
N THR A 127 2.47 3.14 -0.69
CA THR A 127 2.51 3.53 0.71
C THR A 127 1.35 2.80 1.41
N PRO A 128 1.67 1.89 2.33
CA PRO A 128 2.97 1.31 2.65
C PRO A 128 3.62 0.54 1.49
N GLY A 129 4.93 0.28 1.62
CA GLY A 129 5.71 -0.53 0.69
C GLY A 129 6.91 0.22 0.10
N ILE A 130 6.75 0.98 -0.99
CA ILE A 130 7.87 1.78 -1.55
C ILE A 130 8.36 2.78 -0.51
N THR A 131 7.47 3.45 0.22
CA THR A 131 7.82 4.41 1.28
C THR A 131 8.63 3.77 2.41
N ASN A 132 8.32 2.53 2.78
CA ASN A 132 9.06 1.77 3.77
C ASN A 132 10.50 1.49 3.32
N ALA A 133 10.67 1.05 2.06
CA ALA A 133 11.99 0.83 1.49
C ALA A 133 12.79 2.14 1.35
N MET A 134 12.13 3.26 1.00
CA MET A 134 12.77 4.58 0.95
C MET A 134 13.22 5.04 2.35
N ALA A 135 12.38 4.89 3.37
CA ALA A 135 12.71 5.25 4.74
C ALA A 135 13.87 4.38 5.29
N ARG A 136 13.84 3.07 5.03
CA ARG A 136 14.92 2.15 5.39
C ARG A 136 16.24 2.53 4.73
N HIS A 137 16.23 2.79 3.42
CA HIS A 137 17.41 3.20 2.67
C HIS A 137 18.04 4.48 3.23
N ALA A 138 17.23 5.45 3.62
CA ALA A 138 17.73 6.68 4.25
C ALA A 138 18.23 6.42 5.68
N ALA A 139 17.49 5.66 6.48
CA ALA A 139 17.86 5.35 7.85
C ALA A 139 19.18 4.59 7.94
N ASP A 140 19.45 3.67 7.01
CA ASP A 140 20.71 2.91 6.96
C ASP A 140 21.95 3.78 6.67
N GLN A 141 21.78 5.03 6.27
CA GLN A 141 22.84 6.00 6.04
C GLN A 141 23.11 6.92 7.26
N LEU A 142 22.36 6.77 8.34
CA LEU A 142 22.40 7.62 9.53
C LEU A 142 22.82 6.82 10.76
N ASP A 143 23.51 7.48 11.70
CA ASP A 143 23.85 6.91 13.01
C ASP A 143 22.66 6.97 13.96
N ASP A 144 21.87 8.06 13.88
CA ASP A 144 20.65 8.30 14.65
C ASP A 144 19.55 8.80 13.73
N VAL A 145 18.34 8.30 13.89
CA VAL A 145 17.16 8.74 13.17
C VAL A 145 16.24 9.55 14.07
N ASP A 146 16.13 10.85 13.80
CA ASP A 146 15.32 11.76 14.60
C ASP A 146 13.87 11.82 14.12
N ASP A 147 13.64 12.01 12.81
CA ASP A 147 12.29 12.18 12.26
C ASP A 147 12.16 11.56 10.87
N ILE A 148 11.11 10.78 10.67
CA ILE A 148 10.72 10.23 9.36
C ILE A 148 9.40 10.85 8.94
N GLN A 149 9.40 11.55 7.82
CA GLN A 149 8.22 12.19 7.25
C GLN A 149 7.89 11.59 5.90
N ILE A 150 6.83 10.82 5.86
CA ILE A 150 6.29 10.22 4.64
C ILE A 150 5.18 11.13 4.12
N ASN A 151 5.25 11.49 2.84
CA ASN A 151 4.23 12.30 2.19
C ASN A 151 3.87 11.68 0.85
N PHE A 152 2.57 11.61 0.56
CA PHE A 152 2.11 11.14 -0.74
C PHE A 152 1.06 12.07 -1.37
N ALA A 153 1.00 12.07 -2.69
CA ALA A 153 -0.04 12.71 -3.48
C ALA A 153 -0.61 11.65 -4.44
N ALA A 154 -1.85 11.27 -4.23
CA ALA A 154 -2.52 10.21 -4.98
C ALA A 154 -3.58 10.80 -5.91
N PHE A 155 -3.29 10.86 -7.23
CA PHE A 155 -4.20 11.43 -8.20
C PHE A 155 -5.11 10.34 -8.79
N ARG A 156 -6.25 10.16 -8.17
CA ARG A 156 -7.30 9.24 -8.60
C ARG A 156 -8.70 9.82 -8.36
N CYS A 157 -9.69 9.27 -9.05
CA CYS A 157 -11.08 9.46 -8.66
C CYS A 157 -11.32 8.91 -7.25
N PRO A 158 -12.15 9.55 -6.41
CA PRO A 158 -12.49 9.03 -5.08
C PRO A 158 -13.06 7.60 -5.09
N ALA A 159 -13.75 7.22 -6.14
CA ALA A 159 -14.47 5.95 -6.25
C ALA A 159 -14.09 5.09 -7.47
N PRO A 160 -12.79 4.83 -7.74
CA PRO A 160 -12.39 4.05 -8.93
C PRO A 160 -12.70 2.55 -8.78
N ALA A 161 -12.86 2.05 -7.55
CA ALA A 161 -13.25 0.68 -7.22
C ALA A 161 -13.74 0.63 -5.78
N PRO A 162 -14.64 -0.32 -5.41
CA PRO A 162 -15.18 -0.40 -4.05
C PRO A 162 -14.12 -0.42 -2.94
N GLY A 163 -13.05 -1.22 -3.10
CA GLY A 163 -11.96 -1.30 -2.12
C GLY A 163 -11.20 0.03 -1.96
N LEU A 164 -10.99 0.79 -3.03
CA LEU A 164 -10.31 2.09 -2.96
C LEU A 164 -11.24 3.20 -2.46
N LEU A 165 -12.54 3.08 -2.71
CA LEU A 165 -13.51 4.01 -2.15
C LEU A 165 -13.60 3.87 -0.64
N ILE A 166 -13.74 2.65 -0.13
CA ILE A 166 -13.82 2.43 1.32
C ILE A 166 -12.54 2.91 2.04
N THR A 167 -11.36 2.71 1.43
CA THR A 167 -10.09 3.24 1.96
C THR A 167 -10.12 4.77 2.02
N PHE A 168 -10.57 5.45 0.94
CA PHE A 168 -10.68 6.92 0.94
C PHE A 168 -11.64 7.42 2.03
N LEU A 169 -12.80 6.78 2.20
CA LEU A 169 -13.76 7.16 3.23
C LEU A 169 -13.19 6.91 4.63
N TRP A 170 -12.54 5.78 4.86
CA TRP A 170 -11.91 5.46 6.14
C TRP A 170 -10.77 6.43 6.50
N GLU A 171 -9.95 6.84 5.52
CA GLU A 171 -8.86 7.79 5.72
C GLU A 171 -9.34 9.13 6.30
N PHE A 172 -10.57 9.55 6.00
CA PHE A 172 -11.16 10.81 6.48
C PHE A 172 -12.30 10.62 7.48
N HIS A 173 -12.61 9.38 7.85
CA HIS A 173 -13.65 9.12 8.85
C HIS A 173 -13.28 9.75 10.20
N PRO A 174 -14.19 10.45 10.89
CA PRO A 174 -13.88 11.14 12.15
C PRO A 174 -13.39 10.20 13.25
N ASP A 175 -13.90 8.97 13.29
CA ASP A 175 -13.65 7.99 14.34
C ASP A 175 -12.49 7.03 14.02
N THR A 176 -11.71 7.29 12.95
CA THR A 176 -10.55 6.45 12.61
C THR A 176 -9.46 6.59 13.67
N GLU A 177 -9.32 5.56 14.53
CA GLU A 177 -8.34 5.52 15.61
C GLU A 177 -6.89 5.37 15.10
N GLU A 178 -6.69 4.81 13.92
CA GLU A 178 -5.39 4.56 13.29
C GLU A 178 -4.73 5.81 12.72
N ARG A 179 -5.41 6.97 12.69
CA ARG A 179 -4.79 8.23 12.24
C ARG A 179 -3.86 8.78 13.32
N LEU A 180 -2.72 8.10 13.42
CA LEU A 180 -1.70 8.38 14.40
C LEU A 180 -0.47 9.04 13.77
N TYR A 181 0.22 9.85 14.56
CA TYR A 181 1.61 10.20 14.34
C TYR A 181 2.42 9.91 15.60
N TYR A 182 3.67 9.49 15.43
CA TYR A 182 4.58 9.25 16.52
C TYR A 182 5.50 10.45 16.67
N LYS A 183 5.59 10.99 17.88
CA LYS A 183 6.40 12.19 18.15
C LYS A 183 7.04 12.10 19.53
N ASP A 184 8.37 12.32 19.56
CA ASP A 184 9.17 12.35 20.78
C ASP A 184 8.92 11.14 21.70
N GLY A 185 8.72 9.97 21.14
CA GLY A 185 8.51 8.72 21.88
C GLY A 185 7.07 8.37 22.19
N GLU A 186 6.09 9.15 21.75
CA GLU A 186 4.68 8.96 22.06
C GLU A 186 3.79 8.93 20.80
N PHE A 187 2.76 8.09 20.84
CA PHE A 187 1.70 8.10 19.81
C PHE A 187 0.70 9.20 20.13
N ASN A 188 0.36 9.96 19.10
CA ASN A 188 -0.63 11.02 19.15
C ASN A 188 -1.69 10.76 18.09
N TRP A 189 -2.94 10.94 18.42
CA TRP A 189 -4.05 10.88 17.48
C TRP A 189 -4.27 12.25 16.80
N ALA A 190 -4.66 12.24 15.55
CA ALA A 190 -5.02 13.44 14.78
C ALA A 190 -6.43 13.30 14.20
N GLY A 191 -7.18 14.40 14.23
CA GLY A 191 -8.46 14.50 13.54
C GLY A 191 -8.31 14.50 12.02
N PRO A 192 -9.41 14.24 11.27
CA PRO A 192 -9.39 14.36 9.82
C PRO A 192 -9.01 15.77 9.38
N PHE A 193 -8.21 15.87 8.33
CA PHE A 193 -7.63 17.12 7.79
C PHE A 193 -6.74 17.92 8.76
N GLU A 194 -6.25 17.32 9.83
CA GLU A 194 -5.25 17.92 10.71
C GLU A 194 -3.81 17.74 10.21
N GLY A 195 -2.87 18.49 10.81
CA GLY A 195 -1.45 18.44 10.47
C GLY A 195 -1.13 18.96 9.08
N LEU A 196 -1.91 19.92 8.59
CA LEU A 196 -1.73 20.55 7.28
C LEU A 196 -0.33 21.10 7.10
N ARG A 197 0.29 20.79 5.97
CA ARG A 197 1.55 21.40 5.53
C ARG A 197 1.67 21.37 4.01
N MET A 198 2.44 22.33 3.48
CA MET A 198 2.84 22.33 2.08
C MET A 198 4.04 21.41 1.88
N VAL A 199 3.96 20.52 0.89
CA VAL A 199 5.04 19.64 0.48
C VAL A 199 5.33 19.85 -0.99
N ASN A 200 6.59 20.06 -1.31
CA ASN A 200 7.03 20.19 -2.69
C ASN A 200 7.37 18.81 -3.26
N PHE A 201 6.41 18.25 -3.99
CA PHE A 201 6.64 17.04 -4.78
C PHE A 201 7.39 17.43 -6.06
N PRO A 202 8.36 16.61 -6.51
CA PRO A 202 9.04 16.87 -7.77
C PRO A 202 8.07 17.00 -8.94
N GLY A 203 8.43 17.84 -9.92
CA GLY A 203 7.55 18.03 -11.08
C GLY A 203 7.21 16.74 -11.82
N PRO A 204 5.98 16.63 -12.35
CA PRO A 204 5.05 17.72 -12.61
C PRO A 204 4.01 17.97 -11.48
N ILE A 205 4.09 17.31 -10.33
CA ILE A 205 3.11 17.44 -9.24
C ILE A 205 3.17 18.82 -8.58
N GLY A 206 4.38 19.30 -8.24
CA GLY A 206 4.58 20.59 -7.57
C GLY A 206 4.13 20.61 -6.12
N GLU A 207 3.86 21.80 -5.58
CA GLU A 207 3.40 21.98 -4.20
C GLU A 207 1.98 21.47 -3.99
N GLN A 208 1.83 20.65 -2.93
CA GLN A 208 0.53 20.15 -2.50
C GLN A 208 0.37 20.36 -0.99
N GLU A 209 -0.84 20.70 -0.56
CA GLU A 209 -1.21 20.69 0.84
C GLU A 209 -1.60 19.28 1.25
N VAL A 210 -0.87 18.71 2.21
CA VAL A 210 -1.08 17.37 2.74
C VAL A 210 -1.58 17.44 4.19
N CYS A 211 -2.32 16.42 4.64
CA CYS A 211 -2.76 16.26 6.03
C CYS A 211 -2.41 14.86 6.56
N TYR A 212 -2.50 14.66 7.87
CA TYR A 212 -2.30 13.32 8.44
C TYR A 212 -3.30 12.31 7.87
N ILE A 213 -2.76 11.15 7.48
CA ILE A 213 -3.51 10.00 6.98
C ILE A 213 -3.16 8.79 7.85
N PRO A 214 -4.15 7.92 8.19
CA PRO A 214 -3.88 6.70 8.94
C PRO A 214 -3.06 5.74 8.10
N HIS A 215 -1.86 5.40 8.58
CA HIS A 215 -0.93 4.51 7.87
C HIS A 215 -0.06 3.71 8.83
N PRO A 216 0.28 2.44 8.52
CA PRO A 216 0.97 1.53 9.44
C PRO A 216 2.44 1.93 9.71
N GLU A 217 3.08 2.68 8.82
CA GLU A 217 4.46 3.13 8.98
C GLU A 217 4.67 3.90 10.28
N THR A 218 3.67 4.64 10.74
CA THR A 218 3.72 5.34 12.04
C THR A 218 3.85 4.39 13.22
N ARG A 219 3.38 3.16 13.12
CA ARG A 219 3.43 2.13 14.18
C ARG A 219 4.66 1.24 14.10
N THR A 220 5.16 0.98 12.89
CA THR A 220 6.28 0.05 12.67
C THR A 220 7.64 0.74 12.78
N MET A 221 7.86 1.85 12.09
CA MET A 221 9.16 2.50 11.96
C MET A 221 9.79 3.01 13.26
N PRO A 222 9.05 3.46 14.28
CA PRO A 222 9.67 3.79 15.56
C PRO A 222 10.44 2.62 16.18
N LYS A 223 9.94 1.40 16.02
CA LYS A 223 10.56 0.18 16.55
C LYS A 223 11.61 -0.41 15.61
N THR A 224 11.35 -0.37 14.30
CA THR A 224 12.17 -1.06 13.30
C THR A 224 13.35 -0.22 12.82
N LEU A 225 13.20 1.11 12.78
CA LEU A 225 14.23 2.05 12.36
C LEU A 225 14.75 2.95 13.50
N GLY A 226 14.21 2.82 14.71
CA GLY A 226 14.66 3.60 15.87
C GLY A 226 14.30 5.09 15.80
N ALA A 227 13.35 5.48 14.96
CA ALA A 227 12.97 6.87 14.76
C ALA A 227 12.30 7.46 16.01
N LYS A 228 12.66 8.68 16.41
CA LYS A 228 12.06 9.40 17.54
C LYS A 228 10.72 10.03 17.17
N SER A 229 10.52 10.33 15.87
CA SER A 229 9.27 10.82 15.32
C SER A 229 9.00 10.18 13.96
N VAL A 230 7.72 9.85 13.70
CA VAL A 230 7.27 9.32 12.42
C VAL A 230 5.89 9.91 12.09
N SER A 231 5.74 10.39 10.87
CA SER A 231 4.45 10.89 10.40
C SER A 231 4.19 10.52 8.96
N VAL A 232 2.94 10.16 8.66
CA VAL A 232 2.45 9.97 7.29
C VAL A 232 1.40 11.04 6.98
N ARG A 233 1.58 11.72 5.85
CA ARG A 233 0.63 12.70 5.33
C ARG A 233 0.35 12.42 3.88
N GLY A 234 -0.88 12.72 3.48
CA GLY A 234 -1.29 12.54 2.09
C GLY A 234 -2.25 13.60 1.61
N CYS A 235 -2.40 13.64 0.30
CA CYS A 235 -3.46 14.38 -0.36
C CYS A 235 -3.98 13.62 -1.58
N PHE A 236 -5.20 13.97 -1.94
CA PHE A 236 -5.87 13.61 -3.18
C PHE A 236 -6.06 14.85 -4.05
N PRO A 237 -6.59 14.73 -5.28
CA PRO A 237 -6.87 15.91 -6.09
C PRO A 237 -7.70 16.96 -5.32
N PRO A 238 -7.46 18.27 -5.54
CA PRO A 238 -8.10 19.32 -4.74
C PRO A 238 -9.63 19.25 -4.67
N HIS A 239 -10.28 18.74 -5.72
CA HIS A 239 -11.74 18.53 -5.70
C HIS A 239 -12.14 17.37 -4.76
N ALA A 240 -11.36 16.29 -4.68
CA ALA A 240 -11.62 15.18 -3.77
C ALA A 240 -11.38 15.59 -2.30
N MET A 241 -10.34 16.39 -2.03
CA MET A 241 -10.09 16.93 -0.68
C MET A 241 -11.23 17.85 -0.23
N ARG A 242 -11.73 18.73 -1.14
CA ARG A 242 -12.92 19.55 -0.83
C ARG A 242 -14.18 18.72 -0.61
N LEU A 243 -14.38 17.66 -1.39
CA LEU A 243 -15.51 16.75 -1.22
C LEU A 243 -15.43 16.07 0.14
N GLY A 244 -14.29 15.46 0.50
CA GLY A 244 -14.08 14.79 1.79
C GLY A 244 -14.37 15.73 2.96
N LYS A 245 -13.88 16.98 2.89
CA LYS A 245 -14.16 17.97 3.92
C LYS A 245 -15.64 18.34 4.02
N ALA A 246 -16.30 18.55 2.87
CA ALA A 246 -17.73 18.85 2.84
C ALA A 246 -18.59 17.69 3.37
N MET A 247 -18.21 16.44 3.07
CA MET A 247 -18.88 15.25 3.62
C MET A 247 -18.75 15.19 5.14
N LEU A 248 -17.56 15.46 5.69
CA LEU A 248 -17.33 15.54 7.13
C LEU A 248 -18.20 16.63 7.79
N GLU A 249 -18.14 17.86 7.26
CA GLU A 249 -18.88 19.00 7.79
C GLU A 249 -20.42 18.82 7.70
N SER A 250 -20.89 18.00 6.76
CA SER A 250 -22.31 17.72 6.56
C SER A 250 -22.81 16.50 7.35
N GLY A 251 -21.95 15.81 8.10
CA GLY A 251 -22.32 14.60 8.85
C GLY A 251 -22.60 13.38 7.99
N LEU A 252 -22.09 13.34 6.74
CA LEU A 252 -22.30 12.22 5.81
C LEU A 252 -21.50 10.96 6.19
N TYR A 253 -20.59 11.04 7.16
CA TYR A 253 -19.92 9.90 7.77
C TYR A 253 -20.73 9.24 8.90
N GLY A 254 -21.96 9.72 9.16
CA GLY A 254 -22.79 9.20 10.25
C GLY A 254 -23.23 7.76 10.01
N GLU A 255 -23.00 6.91 11.00
CA GLU A 255 -23.38 5.49 11.02
C GLU A 255 -24.70 5.23 11.78
N GLU A 256 -25.30 6.25 12.38
CA GLU A 256 -26.61 6.13 13.00
C GLU A 256 -27.69 5.84 11.97
N PRO A 257 -28.64 4.91 12.26
CA PRO A 257 -29.72 4.56 11.34
C PRO A 257 -30.60 5.76 11.01
N ILE A 258 -30.86 5.95 9.72
CA ILE A 258 -31.78 6.94 9.19
C ILE A 258 -32.83 6.26 8.30
N THR A 259 -34.01 6.85 8.16
CA THR A 259 -35.03 6.34 7.25
C THR A 259 -35.15 7.22 6.01
N VAL A 260 -34.82 6.68 4.84
CA VAL A 260 -34.94 7.37 3.55
C VAL A 260 -36.08 6.70 2.76
N LYS A 261 -37.18 7.43 2.56
CA LYS A 261 -38.39 6.93 1.82
C LYS A 261 -38.89 5.56 2.32
N GLY A 262 -38.84 5.32 3.63
CA GLY A 262 -39.28 4.08 4.26
C GLY A 262 -38.25 2.93 4.26
N VAL A 263 -37.05 3.15 3.78
CA VAL A 263 -35.93 2.20 3.86
C VAL A 263 -34.97 2.66 4.96
N GLU A 264 -34.64 1.76 5.88
CA GLU A 264 -33.62 2.00 6.91
C GLU A 264 -32.23 1.87 6.28
N THR A 265 -31.35 2.84 6.50
CA THR A 265 -29.97 2.89 6.02
C THR A 265 -29.16 3.81 6.95
N THR A 266 -27.89 4.01 6.67
CA THR A 266 -27.06 5.04 7.31
C THR A 266 -26.68 6.13 6.30
N ALA A 267 -26.25 7.30 6.78
CA ALA A 267 -25.71 8.33 5.88
C ALA A 267 -24.45 7.82 5.15
N PHE A 268 -23.60 7.06 5.86
CA PHE A 268 -22.38 6.47 5.33
C PHE A 268 -22.67 5.46 4.20
N ASP A 269 -23.59 4.51 4.42
CA ASP A 269 -23.94 3.52 3.38
C ASP A 269 -24.54 4.16 2.12
N ALA A 270 -25.44 5.14 2.31
CA ALA A 270 -26.01 5.88 1.22
C ALA A 270 -24.93 6.67 0.44
N LEU A 271 -23.97 7.30 1.14
CA LEU A 271 -22.85 7.99 0.55
C LEU A 271 -21.97 7.03 -0.27
N PHE A 272 -21.65 5.87 0.30
CA PHE A 272 -20.83 4.84 -0.36
C PHE A 272 -21.45 4.42 -1.70
N GLU A 273 -22.73 4.08 -1.70
CA GLU A 273 -23.46 3.67 -2.89
C GLU A 273 -23.56 4.80 -3.95
N ILE A 274 -23.73 6.06 -3.52
CA ILE A 274 -23.75 7.21 -4.42
C ILE A 274 -22.38 7.40 -5.08
N LEU A 275 -21.31 7.34 -4.31
CA LEU A 275 -19.96 7.55 -4.82
C LEU A 275 -19.50 6.43 -5.76
N LEU A 276 -19.96 5.19 -5.58
CA LEU A 276 -19.68 4.09 -6.51
C LEU A 276 -20.27 4.33 -7.92
N GLN A 277 -21.28 5.21 -8.04
CA GLN A 277 -21.89 5.55 -9.32
C GLN A 277 -21.24 6.76 -10.00
N VAL A 278 -20.27 7.40 -9.34
CA VAL A 278 -19.54 8.53 -9.92
C VAL A 278 -18.60 8.01 -11.01
N GLU A 279 -18.80 8.48 -12.24
CA GLU A 279 -17.88 8.17 -13.34
C GLU A 279 -16.48 8.74 -13.06
N GLU A 280 -15.44 8.03 -13.48
CA GLU A 280 -14.08 8.55 -13.46
C GLU A 280 -14.01 9.87 -14.25
N SER A 281 -13.29 10.84 -13.69
CA SER A 281 -13.03 12.10 -14.40
C SER A 281 -12.34 11.81 -15.74
N LYS A 282 -12.83 12.44 -16.80
CA LYS A 282 -12.18 12.38 -18.13
C LYS A 282 -10.89 13.19 -18.18
N GLU A 283 -10.63 14.03 -17.18
CA GLU A 283 -9.37 14.74 -17.03
C GLU A 283 -8.35 13.79 -16.42
N THR A 284 -7.43 13.32 -17.26
CA THR A 284 -6.31 12.49 -16.81
C THR A 284 -5.22 13.41 -16.27
N PRO A 285 -4.94 13.42 -14.96
CA PRO A 285 -3.83 14.20 -14.44
C PRO A 285 -2.51 13.69 -15.04
N LEU A 286 -1.53 14.59 -15.21
CA LEU A 286 -0.23 14.23 -15.77
C LEU A 286 0.51 13.17 -14.97
N TRP A 287 0.17 13.02 -13.69
CA TRP A 287 0.86 12.16 -12.75
C TRP A 287 -0.12 11.36 -11.87
N ALA A 288 0.15 10.09 -11.63
CA ALA A 288 -0.74 9.24 -10.87
C ALA A 288 -0.43 9.21 -9.36
N TYR A 289 0.86 9.12 -9.01
CA TYR A 289 1.28 8.91 -7.64
C TYR A 289 2.64 9.57 -7.36
N GLY A 290 2.66 10.49 -6.40
CA GLY A 290 3.89 11.10 -5.90
C GLY A 290 4.17 10.66 -4.48
N LEU A 291 5.40 10.22 -4.24
CA LEU A 291 5.93 9.85 -2.93
C LEU A 291 7.10 10.75 -2.61
N VAL A 292 7.13 11.29 -1.40
CA VAL A 292 8.27 12.00 -0.84
C VAL A 292 8.49 11.50 0.58
N VAL A 293 9.66 10.94 0.83
CA VAL A 293 10.11 10.52 2.16
C VAL A 293 11.30 11.40 2.55
N GLU A 294 11.18 12.08 3.68
CA GLU A 294 12.23 12.91 4.26
C GLU A 294 12.64 12.30 5.61
N VAL A 295 13.92 11.96 5.74
CA VAL A 295 14.48 11.40 6.98
C VAL A 295 15.52 12.37 7.51
N PHE A 296 15.34 12.75 8.75
CA PHE A 296 16.22 13.66 9.48
C PHE A 296 16.95 12.86 10.57
N GLY A 297 18.23 13.14 10.74
CA GLY A 297 19.03 12.44 11.74
C GLY A 297 20.46 12.93 11.80
N LYS A 298 21.35 12.07 12.31
CA LYS A 298 22.77 12.38 12.44
C LYS A 298 23.63 11.36 11.71
N ARG A 299 24.72 11.86 11.10
CA ARG A 299 25.79 11.07 10.53
C ARG A 299 27.14 11.72 10.90
N ASP A 300 28.02 10.96 11.55
CA ASP A 300 29.32 11.47 12.06
C ASP A 300 29.16 12.74 12.96
N GLY A 301 28.09 12.76 13.77
CA GLY A 301 27.74 13.87 14.66
C GLY A 301 27.18 15.13 13.97
N ARG A 302 26.93 15.10 12.66
CA ARG A 302 26.37 16.20 11.88
C ARG A 302 24.89 15.96 11.60
N ASP A 303 24.12 17.03 11.55
CA ASP A 303 22.73 16.96 11.15
C ASP A 303 22.64 16.71 9.64
N VAL A 304 21.84 15.71 9.26
CA VAL A 304 21.66 15.28 7.88
C VAL A 304 20.17 15.15 7.59
N LYS A 305 19.77 15.61 6.42
CA LYS A 305 18.45 15.35 5.83
C LYS A 305 18.63 14.54 4.56
N ILE A 306 17.94 13.41 4.47
CA ILE A 306 17.88 12.59 3.26
C ILE A 306 16.45 12.66 2.73
N LYS A 307 16.29 13.09 1.48
CA LYS A 307 15.01 13.17 0.80
C LYS A 307 15.00 12.19 -0.36
N LEU A 308 14.02 11.30 -0.38
CA LEU A 308 13.76 10.41 -1.51
C LEU A 308 12.41 10.73 -2.14
N TRP A 309 12.29 10.49 -3.44
CA TRP A 309 11.03 10.59 -4.16
C TRP A 309 10.97 9.65 -5.34
N ASN A 310 9.76 9.27 -5.73
CA ASN A 310 9.55 8.44 -6.92
C ASN A 310 9.36 9.29 -8.18
N ARG A 311 9.66 8.68 -9.33
CA ARG A 311 9.19 9.11 -10.65
C ARG A 311 8.66 7.90 -11.41
N HIS A 312 7.62 8.12 -12.21
CA HIS A 312 7.08 7.13 -13.13
C HIS A 312 6.74 7.79 -14.47
N PRO A 313 6.51 7.06 -15.57
CA PRO A 313 6.08 7.68 -16.82
C PRO A 313 4.79 8.47 -16.67
N PRO A 314 4.58 9.52 -17.49
CA PRO A 314 3.31 10.25 -17.52
C PRO A 314 2.13 9.29 -17.66
N GLN A 315 0.98 9.61 -17.06
CA GLN A 315 -0.20 8.74 -17.10
C GLN A 315 -0.62 8.36 -18.51
N GLU A 316 -0.57 9.31 -19.44
CA GLU A 316 -0.93 9.07 -20.85
C GLU A 316 -0.08 7.96 -21.49
N GLU A 317 1.22 7.95 -21.23
CA GLU A 317 2.16 6.96 -21.73
C GLU A 317 2.08 5.63 -20.97
N TRP A 318 1.69 5.68 -19.70
CA TRP A 318 1.71 4.52 -18.80
C TRP A 318 0.33 3.85 -18.63
N GLY A 319 -0.62 4.14 -19.51
CA GLY A 319 -1.93 3.51 -19.59
C GLY A 319 -3.07 4.28 -18.93
N GLY A 320 -2.96 5.59 -18.83
CA GLY A 320 -4.00 6.45 -18.27
C GLY A 320 -4.24 6.17 -16.79
N THR A 321 -5.50 5.95 -16.41
CA THR A 321 -5.89 5.63 -15.01
C THR A 321 -5.22 4.36 -14.47
N ALA A 322 -4.76 3.46 -15.32
CA ALA A 322 -3.97 2.28 -14.94
C ALA A 322 -2.65 2.65 -14.24
N ALA A 323 -2.09 3.83 -14.49
CA ALA A 323 -0.87 4.29 -13.84
C ALA A 323 -0.98 4.34 -12.31
N TYR A 324 -2.15 4.72 -11.80
CA TYR A 324 -2.42 4.69 -10.36
C TYR A 324 -2.31 3.27 -9.80
N TYR A 325 -3.00 2.32 -10.42
CA TYR A 325 -3.00 0.92 -9.99
C TYR A 325 -1.62 0.27 -10.10
N LYS A 326 -0.84 0.62 -11.13
CA LYS A 326 0.53 0.10 -11.32
C LYS A 326 1.47 0.50 -10.20
N ASN A 327 1.35 1.73 -9.65
CA ASN A 327 2.15 2.16 -8.50
C ASN A 327 1.91 1.32 -7.24
N ILE A 328 0.76 0.66 -7.13
CA ILE A 328 0.41 -0.22 -6.00
C ILE A 328 0.74 -1.69 -6.34
N ALA A 329 0.39 -2.10 -7.53
CA ALA A 329 0.44 -3.50 -7.95
C ALA A 329 1.87 -4.01 -8.26
N ILE A 330 2.71 -3.15 -8.84
CA ILE A 330 4.10 -3.50 -9.18
C ILE A 330 4.91 -3.83 -7.91
N PRO A 331 4.94 -2.98 -6.86
CA PRO A 331 5.64 -3.33 -5.62
C PRO A 331 5.15 -4.65 -5.00
N LEU A 332 3.85 -4.90 -5.01
CA LEU A 332 3.27 -6.16 -4.51
C LEU A 332 3.81 -7.37 -5.30
N SER A 333 3.85 -7.27 -6.62
CA SER A 333 4.44 -8.31 -7.49
C SER A 333 5.93 -8.52 -7.22
N ILE A 334 6.70 -7.44 -7.08
CA ILE A 334 8.13 -7.51 -6.76
C ILE A 334 8.34 -8.20 -5.42
N GLY A 335 7.56 -7.83 -4.38
CA GLY A 335 7.63 -8.46 -3.08
C GLY A 335 7.42 -9.98 -3.14
N ALA A 336 6.42 -10.44 -3.92
CA ALA A 336 6.19 -11.87 -4.15
C ALA A 336 7.38 -12.55 -4.85
N GLN A 337 7.98 -11.89 -5.84
CA GLN A 337 9.16 -12.39 -6.53
C GLN A 337 10.38 -12.44 -5.61
N MET A 338 10.59 -11.45 -4.74
CA MET A 338 11.66 -11.44 -3.75
C MET A 338 11.52 -12.60 -2.74
N ILE A 339 10.29 -12.86 -2.26
CA ILE A 339 10.03 -14.04 -1.42
C ILE A 339 10.37 -15.31 -2.20
N GLY A 340 9.87 -15.45 -3.41
CA GLY A 340 10.10 -16.64 -4.25
C GLY A 340 11.58 -16.88 -4.56
N ARG A 341 12.36 -15.86 -4.85
CA ARG A 341 13.81 -15.98 -5.10
C ARG A 341 14.65 -16.21 -3.84
N GLY A 342 14.04 -16.05 -2.64
CA GLY A 342 14.74 -16.12 -1.38
C GLY A 342 15.55 -14.86 -1.04
N ASP A 343 15.22 -13.73 -1.65
CA ASP A 343 15.83 -12.43 -1.30
C ASP A 343 15.43 -11.96 0.11
N VAL A 344 14.28 -12.47 0.61
CA VAL A 344 13.77 -12.20 1.96
C VAL A 344 14.27 -13.27 2.93
N GLN A 345 15.23 -12.92 3.78
CA GLN A 345 15.88 -13.86 4.68
C GLN A 345 15.21 -13.97 6.06
N ILE A 346 14.44 -12.97 6.47
CA ILE A 346 13.77 -12.93 7.77
C ILE A 346 12.50 -13.79 7.76
N ARG A 347 12.11 -14.28 8.95
CA ARG A 347 10.88 -15.05 9.17
C ARG A 347 10.00 -14.34 10.18
N GLY A 348 8.71 -14.60 10.09
CA GLY A 348 7.69 -13.97 10.93
C GLY A 348 6.72 -13.12 10.13
N VAL A 349 5.84 -12.42 10.84
CA VAL A 349 5.05 -11.31 10.27
C VAL A 349 5.87 -10.05 10.43
N VAL A 350 6.36 -9.50 9.33
CA VAL A 350 7.37 -8.45 9.34
C VAL A 350 7.00 -7.27 8.45
N ALA A 351 7.29 -6.06 8.91
CA ALA A 351 7.05 -4.84 8.15
C ALA A 351 7.94 -4.76 6.91
N PRO A 352 7.50 -4.08 5.83
CA PRO A 352 8.26 -3.99 4.59
C PRO A 352 9.66 -3.41 4.77
N GLU A 353 9.86 -2.41 5.64
CA GLU A 353 11.18 -1.84 5.92
C GLU A 353 12.17 -2.81 6.56
N VAL A 354 11.68 -3.93 7.09
CA VAL A 354 12.51 -5.00 7.68
C VAL A 354 12.75 -6.13 6.69
N ALA A 355 11.72 -6.46 5.90
CA ALA A 355 11.73 -7.62 5.02
C ALA A 355 12.39 -7.35 3.66
N ILE A 356 12.24 -6.13 3.14
CA ILE A 356 12.61 -5.75 1.78
C ILE A 356 13.97 -5.10 1.75
N ASP A 357 14.92 -5.66 0.99
CA ASP A 357 16.17 -4.99 0.66
C ASP A 357 15.92 -3.82 -0.30
N PRO A 358 16.21 -2.56 0.09
CA PRO A 358 15.93 -1.40 -0.75
C PRO A 358 16.67 -1.43 -2.10
N GLY A 359 17.91 -1.91 -2.12
CA GLY A 359 18.74 -1.93 -3.33
C GLY A 359 18.15 -2.86 -4.40
N ILE A 360 17.76 -4.08 -3.99
CA ILE A 360 17.09 -5.04 -4.88
C ILE A 360 15.75 -4.48 -5.33
N PHE A 361 14.97 -3.94 -4.40
CA PHE A 361 13.62 -3.45 -4.66
C PHE A 361 13.61 -2.26 -5.63
N PHE A 362 14.49 -1.28 -5.43
CA PHE A 362 14.60 -0.11 -6.31
C PHE A 362 15.08 -0.50 -7.71
N ALA A 363 16.00 -1.45 -7.82
CA ALA A 363 16.43 -1.97 -9.11
C ALA A 363 15.26 -2.64 -9.87
N GLU A 364 14.43 -3.40 -9.17
CA GLU A 364 13.25 -4.04 -9.76
C GLU A 364 12.16 -3.01 -10.13
N LEU A 365 11.93 -1.99 -9.30
CA LEU A 365 11.02 -0.88 -9.60
C LEU A 365 11.46 -0.13 -10.87
N SER A 366 12.75 0.17 -10.98
CA SER A 366 13.32 0.90 -12.12
C SER A 366 13.13 0.15 -13.45
N LYS A 367 13.27 -1.18 -13.47
CA LYS A 367 12.98 -2.02 -14.66
C LYS A 367 11.54 -1.86 -15.15
N ARG A 368 10.64 -1.43 -14.30
CA ARG A 368 9.20 -1.28 -14.54
C ARG A 368 8.76 0.18 -14.69
N GLY A 369 9.75 1.10 -14.73
CA GLY A 369 9.53 2.52 -14.93
C GLY A 369 9.23 3.32 -13.66
N ILE A 370 9.38 2.73 -12.46
CA ILE A 370 9.32 3.49 -11.20
C ILE A 370 10.75 3.73 -10.73
N GLU A 371 11.22 4.96 -10.88
CA GLU A 371 12.55 5.37 -10.44
C GLU A 371 12.49 6.00 -9.04
N ILE A 372 13.44 5.66 -8.19
CA ILE A 372 13.63 6.31 -6.88
C ILE A 372 14.85 7.21 -6.96
N HIS A 373 14.66 8.47 -6.61
CA HIS A 373 15.69 9.50 -6.59
C HIS A 373 16.00 9.90 -5.16
N GLU A 374 17.23 10.33 -4.91
CA GLU A 374 17.71 10.74 -3.59
C GLU A 374 18.40 12.11 -3.66
N GLN A 375 18.24 12.88 -2.60
CA GLN A 375 19.01 14.09 -2.29
C GLN A 375 19.45 14.05 -0.84
N VAL A 376 20.73 14.31 -0.59
CA VAL A 376 21.32 14.38 0.74
C VAL A 376 21.76 15.81 1.02
N GLU A 377 21.34 16.35 2.17
CA GLU A 377 21.73 17.67 2.67
C GLU A 377 22.43 17.50 4.01
N GLU A 378 23.67 18.01 4.13
CA GLU A 378 24.42 18.05 5.38
C GLU A 378 24.52 19.49 5.88
N TYR A 379 24.31 19.68 7.18
CA TYR A 379 24.36 20.99 7.82
C TYR A 379 25.62 21.13 8.64
N HIS A 380 26.33 22.25 8.46
CA HIS A 380 27.56 22.56 9.18
C HIS A 380 27.40 23.82 10.01
N ILE A 381 27.92 23.81 11.23
CA ILE A 381 28.07 25.02 12.00
C ILE A 381 29.31 25.75 11.43
N VAL A 382 29.12 26.97 10.96
CA VAL A 382 30.23 27.85 10.59
C VAL A 382 30.60 28.64 11.83
N ALA A 383 31.73 28.27 12.43
CA ALA A 383 32.23 28.92 13.65
C ALA A 383 32.82 30.29 13.32
#